data_d417727e48f4c33530102600e2d3e2eb
#
_entry.id   d417727e48f4c33530102600e2d3e2eb
#
_cell.length_a   1.000
_cell.length_b   1.000
_cell.length_c   1.000
_cell.angle_alpha   90.00
_cell.angle_beta   90.00
_cell.angle_gamma   90.00
#
_symmetry.space_group_name_H-M   'P 1'
#
loop_
_entity.id
_entity.type
_entity.pdbx_description
1 polymer ?
#
loop_
_entity_poly.entity_id
_entity_poly.type
_entity_poly.pdbx_seq_one_letter_code
_entity_poly.pdbx_strand_id
1 'polypeptide(L)'
;MFVIADNLNVRNKSYMDALKKKDGKTIEAMAKELAAKGADMINVQVSLDGSGDEEALPMAAEAAQTGGGIPLCLDSRNVKALKKAVPLCTEPPIINYLSADEKDVDELLALVRETRSNLVLRALKGTVPATLEAKLMIIEDLIEKANAADIPNERLFADPSVVHIGKGNGQEHLMNAHESIDMLNEMVDPPINTAVWISNVAMGLPKSVKSFVASTYLSYLAGAGLSAAMVNVQDPEIMKAVYLIKAFRDEITFAPGDLA
;
A
#
# COMPACT_ATOMS: atom_id res chain seq x y z
N MET A 1 -0.41 1.71 13.83
CA MET A 1 -0.12 1.15 12.49
C MET A 1 -1.31 1.40 11.57
N PHE A 2 -1.09 2.00 10.40
CA PHE A 2 -2.12 2.32 9.41
C PHE A 2 -2.50 1.08 8.60
N VAL A 3 -3.80 0.82 8.41
CA VAL A 3 -4.31 -0.35 7.69
C VAL A 3 -4.92 0.08 6.36
N ILE A 4 -4.28 -0.30 5.26
CA ILE A 4 -4.74 -0.01 3.90
C ILE A 4 -5.36 -1.28 3.33
N ALA A 5 -6.68 -1.25 3.04
CA ALA A 5 -7.37 -2.39 2.44
C ALA A 5 -6.89 -2.63 1.00
N ASP A 6 -6.29 -3.80 0.75
CA ASP A 6 -5.82 -4.24 -0.58
C ASP A 6 -6.86 -5.17 -1.26
N ASN A 7 -8.14 -4.80 -1.19
CA ASN A 7 -9.22 -5.65 -1.69
C ASN A 7 -9.79 -5.17 -3.05
N LEU A 8 -9.66 -3.87 -3.39
CA LEU A 8 -10.05 -3.33 -4.69
C LEU A 8 -8.85 -3.34 -5.64
N ASN A 9 -8.45 -4.53 -6.08
CA ASN A 9 -7.31 -4.75 -6.97
C ASN A 9 -7.63 -5.75 -8.09
N VAL A 10 -6.76 -5.85 -9.07
CA VAL A 10 -6.94 -6.68 -10.28
C VAL A 10 -7.07 -8.20 -10.01
N ARG A 11 -6.74 -8.66 -8.81
CA ARG A 11 -6.89 -10.08 -8.40
C ARG A 11 -8.30 -10.39 -7.87
N ASN A 12 -9.06 -9.37 -7.51
CA ASN A 12 -10.44 -9.51 -7.06
C ASN A 12 -11.38 -9.61 -8.26
N LYS A 13 -11.86 -10.83 -8.54
CA LYS A 13 -12.73 -11.09 -9.71
C LYS A 13 -14.01 -10.24 -9.68
N SER A 14 -14.67 -10.15 -8.51
CA SER A 14 -15.93 -9.40 -8.40
C SER A 14 -15.72 -7.90 -8.64
N TYR A 15 -14.60 -7.35 -8.15
CA TYR A 15 -14.21 -5.97 -8.41
C TYR A 15 -13.91 -5.74 -9.90
N MET A 16 -13.13 -6.62 -10.54
CA MET A 16 -12.82 -6.53 -11.96
C MET A 16 -14.05 -6.68 -12.85
N ASP A 17 -15.01 -7.50 -12.46
CA ASP A 17 -16.29 -7.63 -13.17
C ASP A 17 -17.15 -6.35 -13.03
N ALA A 18 -17.14 -5.70 -11.87
CA ALA A 18 -17.78 -4.41 -11.64
C ALA A 18 -17.13 -3.28 -12.48
N LEU A 19 -15.79 -3.22 -12.51
CA LEU A 19 -15.06 -2.27 -13.34
C LEU A 19 -15.42 -2.40 -14.82
N LYS A 20 -15.40 -3.63 -15.37
CA LYS A 20 -15.74 -3.88 -16.77
C LYS A 20 -17.17 -3.46 -17.12
N LYS A 21 -18.10 -3.60 -16.18
CA LYS A 21 -19.51 -3.20 -16.34
C LYS A 21 -19.76 -1.73 -16.02
N LYS A 22 -18.75 -1.00 -15.56
CA LYS A 22 -18.86 0.36 -15.04
C LYS A 22 -19.91 0.45 -13.90
N ASP A 23 -19.97 -0.61 -13.08
CA ASP A 23 -20.92 -0.72 -11.96
C ASP A 23 -20.36 -0.10 -10.69
N GLY A 24 -20.48 1.22 -10.58
CA GLY A 24 -20.04 1.99 -9.42
C GLY A 24 -20.76 1.56 -8.13
N LYS A 25 -22.05 1.18 -8.20
CA LYS A 25 -22.79 0.75 -7.00
C LYS A 25 -22.22 -0.49 -6.33
N THR A 26 -21.77 -1.45 -7.12
CA THR A 26 -21.08 -2.62 -6.58
C THR A 26 -19.76 -2.24 -5.92
N ILE A 27 -18.99 -1.30 -6.52
CA ILE A 27 -17.74 -0.80 -5.93
C ILE A 27 -18.01 -0.03 -4.63
N GLU A 28 -19.04 0.82 -4.59
CA GLU A 28 -19.50 1.51 -3.36
C GLU A 28 -19.81 0.52 -2.24
N ALA A 29 -20.57 -0.54 -2.53
CA ALA A 29 -20.91 -1.56 -1.55
C ALA A 29 -19.67 -2.29 -1.02
N MET A 30 -18.72 -2.62 -1.91
CA MET A 30 -17.44 -3.20 -1.51
C MET A 30 -16.63 -2.26 -0.61
N ALA A 31 -16.49 -0.99 -0.98
CA ALA A 31 -15.75 0.00 -0.22
C ALA A 31 -16.35 0.20 1.18
N LYS A 32 -17.68 0.25 1.27
CA LYS A 32 -18.41 0.33 2.54
C LYS A 32 -18.10 -0.86 3.45
N GLU A 33 -18.06 -2.07 2.89
CA GLU A 33 -17.70 -3.27 3.64
C GLU A 33 -16.25 -3.20 4.16
N LEU A 34 -15.31 -2.74 3.32
CA LEU A 34 -13.89 -2.63 3.71
C LEU A 34 -13.69 -1.64 4.87
N ALA A 35 -14.35 -0.48 4.81
CA ALA A 35 -14.34 0.49 5.90
C ALA A 35 -14.92 -0.11 7.19
N ALA A 36 -16.05 -0.82 7.09
CA ALA A 36 -16.67 -1.50 8.23
C ALA A 36 -15.81 -2.64 8.82
N LYS A 37 -14.89 -3.21 8.03
CA LYS A 37 -13.92 -4.23 8.48
C LYS A 37 -12.67 -3.65 9.14
N GLY A 38 -12.60 -2.33 9.33
CA GLY A 38 -11.50 -1.69 10.05
C GLY A 38 -10.34 -1.24 9.18
N ALA A 39 -10.58 -0.99 7.88
CA ALA A 39 -9.62 -0.28 7.06
C ALA A 39 -9.54 1.19 7.49
N ASP A 40 -8.32 1.72 7.62
CA ASP A 40 -8.07 3.14 7.82
C ASP A 40 -8.04 3.88 6.45
N MET A 41 -7.78 3.15 5.36
CA MET A 41 -7.71 3.64 3.97
C MET A 41 -8.04 2.51 2.99
N ILE A 42 -8.49 2.83 1.78
CA ILE A 42 -8.77 1.85 0.72
C ILE A 42 -7.82 2.05 -0.45
N ASN A 43 -7.06 1.02 -0.82
CA ASN A 43 -6.29 0.99 -2.06
C ASN A 43 -7.21 0.73 -3.26
N VAL A 44 -7.09 1.54 -4.32
CA VAL A 44 -7.87 1.43 -5.56
C VAL A 44 -6.92 1.20 -6.72
N GLN A 45 -6.88 -0.03 -7.23
CA GLN A 45 -6.06 -0.44 -8.37
C GLN A 45 -6.95 -0.98 -9.49
N VAL A 46 -6.85 -0.42 -10.69
CA VAL A 46 -7.69 -0.82 -11.84
C VAL A 46 -6.92 -1.55 -12.94
N SER A 47 -5.59 -1.40 -12.99
CA SER A 47 -4.68 -2.14 -13.87
C SER A 47 -3.33 -2.37 -13.19
N LEU A 48 -2.41 -3.07 -13.87
CA LEU A 48 -1.02 -3.24 -13.40
C LEU A 48 -0.04 -2.35 -14.16
N ASP A 49 -0.40 -1.90 -15.36
CA ASP A 49 0.48 -1.21 -16.30
C ASP A 49 0.03 0.21 -16.64
N GLY A 50 -1.09 0.67 -16.05
CA GLY A 50 -1.69 1.98 -16.30
C GLY A 50 -2.57 2.05 -17.55
N SER A 51 -2.74 0.92 -18.27
CA SER A 51 -3.58 0.90 -19.48
C SER A 51 -5.06 0.95 -19.13
N GLY A 52 -5.80 1.89 -19.74
CA GLY A 52 -7.23 2.11 -19.48
C GLY A 52 -7.53 2.84 -18.17
N ASP A 53 -6.53 3.21 -17.38
CA ASP A 53 -6.70 3.84 -16.08
C ASP A 53 -7.36 5.22 -16.18
N GLU A 54 -7.16 5.95 -17.28
CA GLU A 54 -7.73 7.30 -17.42
C GLU A 54 -9.27 7.37 -17.31
N GLU A 55 -9.95 6.27 -17.63
CA GLU A 55 -11.40 6.16 -17.47
C GLU A 55 -11.78 5.37 -16.21
N ALA A 56 -11.05 4.27 -15.94
CA ALA A 56 -11.43 3.33 -14.90
C ALA A 56 -11.08 3.84 -13.49
N LEU A 57 -9.91 4.47 -13.31
CA LEU A 57 -9.46 4.92 -11.98
C LEU A 57 -10.34 6.03 -11.39
N PRO A 58 -10.72 7.11 -12.14
CA PRO A 58 -11.61 8.12 -11.59
C PRO A 58 -12.97 7.55 -11.17
N MET A 59 -13.58 6.69 -11.98
CA MET A 59 -14.85 6.05 -11.67
C MET A 59 -14.75 5.16 -10.43
N ALA A 60 -13.67 4.36 -10.32
CA ALA A 60 -13.47 3.49 -9.17
C ALA A 60 -13.16 4.28 -7.89
N ALA A 61 -12.37 5.37 -7.99
CA ALA A 61 -12.05 6.25 -6.88
C ALA A 61 -13.31 6.96 -6.35
N GLU A 62 -14.15 7.52 -7.24
CA GLU A 62 -15.40 8.16 -6.86
C GLU A 62 -16.34 7.18 -6.14
N ALA A 63 -16.52 5.98 -6.68
CA ALA A 63 -17.34 4.95 -6.06
C ALA A 63 -16.77 4.50 -4.71
N ALA A 64 -15.45 4.28 -4.62
CA ALA A 64 -14.79 3.88 -3.38
C ALA A 64 -14.89 4.98 -2.31
N GLN A 65 -14.73 6.25 -2.69
CA GLN A 65 -14.87 7.40 -1.79
C GLN A 65 -16.31 7.53 -1.28
N THR A 66 -17.31 7.40 -2.17
CA THR A 66 -18.72 7.47 -1.83
C THR A 66 -19.13 6.34 -0.87
N GLY A 67 -18.70 5.13 -1.15
CA GLY A 67 -19.07 3.95 -0.35
C GLY A 67 -18.31 3.83 0.96
N GLY A 68 -17.00 4.06 0.94
CA GLY A 68 -16.12 3.88 2.09
C GLY A 68 -16.14 5.05 3.07
N GLY A 69 -16.20 6.29 2.57
CA GLY A 69 -16.13 7.49 3.38
C GLY A 69 -14.81 7.69 4.12
N ILE A 70 -13.76 6.96 3.76
CA ILE A 70 -12.42 7.01 4.34
C ILE A 70 -11.38 7.35 3.27
N PRO A 71 -10.15 7.79 3.63
CA PRO A 71 -9.12 8.16 2.66
C PRO A 71 -8.79 7.05 1.65
N LEU A 72 -8.27 7.43 0.48
CA LEU A 72 -7.91 6.52 -0.60
C LEU A 72 -6.40 6.46 -0.85
N CYS A 73 -5.92 5.28 -1.23
CA CYS A 73 -4.64 5.06 -1.87
C CYS A 73 -4.90 4.78 -3.36
N LEU A 74 -4.39 5.62 -4.26
CA LEU A 74 -4.58 5.50 -5.70
C LEU A 74 -3.39 4.77 -6.32
N ASP A 75 -3.63 3.55 -6.83
CA ASP A 75 -2.59 2.68 -7.38
C ASP A 75 -2.65 2.68 -8.90
N SER A 76 -1.86 3.56 -9.52
CA SER A 76 -1.74 3.67 -10.97
C SER A 76 -0.39 4.24 -11.38
N ARG A 77 0.14 3.76 -12.51
CA ARG A 77 1.32 4.29 -13.18
C ARG A 77 0.98 5.35 -14.24
N ASN A 78 -0.30 5.68 -14.40
CA ASN A 78 -0.77 6.66 -15.36
C ASN A 78 -1.03 8.00 -14.66
N VAL A 79 -0.12 8.96 -14.82
CA VAL A 79 -0.22 10.28 -14.17
C VAL A 79 -1.47 11.05 -14.60
N LYS A 80 -1.93 10.88 -15.86
CA LYS A 80 -3.17 11.51 -16.33
C LYS A 80 -4.41 10.94 -15.63
N ALA A 81 -4.42 9.64 -15.36
CA ALA A 81 -5.48 9.01 -14.58
C ALA A 81 -5.48 9.52 -13.13
N LEU A 82 -4.30 9.61 -12.51
CA LEU A 82 -4.14 10.18 -11.17
C LEU A 82 -4.63 11.63 -11.10
N LYS A 83 -4.28 12.49 -12.08
CA LYS A 83 -4.77 13.88 -12.16
C LYS A 83 -6.30 13.98 -12.20
N LYS A 84 -6.97 13.00 -12.81
CA LYS A 84 -8.44 12.94 -12.84
C LYS A 84 -9.04 12.37 -11.55
N ALA A 85 -8.35 11.45 -10.89
CA ALA A 85 -8.87 10.75 -9.71
C ALA A 85 -8.64 11.53 -8.40
N VAL A 86 -7.49 12.19 -8.23
CA VAL A 86 -7.14 12.93 -7.01
C VAL A 86 -8.21 13.96 -6.59
N PRO A 87 -8.79 14.77 -7.50
CA PRO A 87 -9.85 15.73 -7.12
C PRO A 87 -11.15 15.10 -6.60
N LEU A 88 -11.35 13.80 -6.79
CA LEU A 88 -12.52 13.05 -6.33
C LEU A 88 -12.35 12.53 -4.90
N CYS A 89 -11.15 12.61 -4.34
CA CYS A 89 -10.86 12.24 -2.97
C CYS A 89 -11.22 13.37 -2.01
N THR A 90 -11.84 13.06 -0.88
CA THR A 90 -12.22 14.05 0.15
C THR A 90 -11.02 14.58 0.93
N GLU A 91 -9.95 13.79 1.02
CA GLU A 91 -8.67 14.14 1.63
C GLU A 91 -7.53 13.84 0.65
N PRO A 92 -6.34 14.47 0.81
CA PRO A 92 -5.19 14.16 -0.02
C PRO A 92 -4.87 12.65 0.03
N PRO A 93 -4.95 11.93 -1.11
CA PRO A 93 -4.73 10.48 -1.13
C PRO A 93 -3.25 10.11 -0.96
N ILE A 94 -2.98 8.83 -0.73
CA ILE A 94 -1.65 8.27 -1.02
C ILE A 94 -1.61 7.92 -2.52
N ILE A 95 -0.57 8.35 -3.22
CA ILE A 95 -0.27 7.91 -4.58
C ILE A 95 0.70 6.73 -4.51
N ASN A 96 0.32 5.63 -5.10
CA ASN A 96 1.06 4.40 -5.11
C ASN A 96 1.38 4.01 -6.56
N TYR A 97 2.60 4.05 -6.97
CA TYR A 97 3.89 4.37 -6.33
C TYR A 97 4.84 5.14 -7.28
N LEU A 98 5.95 5.67 -6.75
CA LEU A 98 7.12 6.05 -7.52
C LEU A 98 8.20 4.97 -7.39
N SER A 99 8.80 4.55 -8.52
CA SER A 99 9.95 3.64 -8.56
C SER A 99 11.07 4.21 -9.45
N ALA A 100 12.23 3.56 -9.44
CA ALA A 100 13.36 3.96 -10.30
C ALA A 100 13.09 3.75 -11.80
N ASP A 101 12.03 3.02 -12.16
CA ASP A 101 11.63 2.75 -13.56
C ASP A 101 10.58 3.73 -14.09
N GLU A 102 10.15 4.70 -13.29
CA GLU A 102 9.09 5.62 -13.69
C GLU A 102 9.58 6.58 -14.78
N LYS A 103 8.75 6.81 -15.79
CA LYS A 103 9.10 7.66 -16.94
C LYS A 103 8.71 9.12 -16.74
N ASP A 104 7.57 9.34 -16.07
CA ASP A 104 6.95 10.65 -15.90
C ASP A 104 7.18 11.19 -14.47
N VAL A 105 8.42 11.02 -13.96
CA VAL A 105 8.80 11.35 -12.57
C VAL A 105 8.45 12.80 -12.23
N ASP A 106 8.87 13.75 -13.05
CA ASP A 106 8.66 15.19 -12.79
C ASP A 106 7.17 15.54 -12.75
N GLU A 107 6.38 14.95 -13.66
CA GLU A 107 4.93 15.17 -13.71
C GLU A 107 4.21 14.57 -12.50
N LEU A 108 4.65 13.39 -12.05
CA LEU A 108 4.14 12.74 -10.84
C LEU A 108 4.48 13.54 -9.59
N LEU A 109 5.74 13.95 -9.43
CA LEU A 109 6.17 14.74 -8.27
C LEU A 109 5.48 16.11 -8.23
N ALA A 110 5.29 16.78 -9.38
CA ALA A 110 4.50 18.00 -9.46
C ALA A 110 3.07 17.80 -8.98
N LEU A 111 2.40 16.73 -9.43
CA LEU A 111 1.06 16.37 -8.96
C LEU A 111 1.03 16.15 -7.44
N VAL A 112 1.95 15.34 -6.90
CA VAL A 112 2.04 15.05 -5.47
C VAL A 112 2.23 16.33 -4.65
N ARG A 113 3.13 17.23 -5.09
CA ARG A 113 3.38 18.52 -4.44
C ARG A 113 2.12 19.39 -4.43
N GLU A 114 1.51 19.61 -5.61
CA GLU A 114 0.38 20.53 -5.81
C GLU A 114 -0.88 20.09 -5.05
N THR A 115 -1.14 18.79 -5.00
CA THR A 115 -2.31 18.22 -4.34
C THR A 115 -2.10 17.90 -2.87
N ARG A 116 -0.86 18.07 -2.37
CA ARG A 116 -0.46 17.63 -1.03
C ARG A 116 -0.70 16.14 -0.76
N SER A 117 -0.76 15.32 -1.80
CA SER A 117 -0.88 13.88 -1.69
C SER A 117 0.36 13.28 -1.00
N ASN A 118 0.18 12.14 -0.34
CA ASN A 118 1.31 11.33 0.12
C ASN A 118 1.83 10.46 -1.04
N LEU A 119 3.06 9.96 -0.94
CA LEU A 119 3.70 9.19 -2.02
C LEU A 119 4.39 7.95 -1.48
N VAL A 120 4.12 6.79 -2.08
CA VAL A 120 4.91 5.57 -1.83
C VAL A 120 6.16 5.57 -2.71
N LEU A 121 7.32 5.40 -2.09
CA LEU A 121 8.62 5.24 -2.74
C LEU A 121 8.99 3.76 -2.71
N ARG A 122 8.98 3.11 -3.88
CA ARG A 122 9.13 1.67 -3.95
C ARG A 122 10.52 1.25 -4.38
N ALA A 123 11.18 0.38 -3.62
CA ALA A 123 12.46 -0.24 -3.97
C ALA A 123 12.28 -1.21 -5.15
N LEU A 124 12.21 -0.64 -6.37
CA LEU A 124 12.04 -1.36 -7.62
C LEU A 124 12.86 -0.70 -8.73
N LYS A 125 13.67 -1.52 -9.44
CA LYS A 125 14.41 -1.12 -10.64
C LYS A 125 14.49 -2.34 -11.56
N GLY A 126 13.65 -2.40 -12.57
CA GLY A 126 13.43 -3.58 -13.43
C GLY A 126 12.86 -4.77 -12.64
N THR A 127 13.50 -5.13 -11.55
CA THR A 127 13.07 -6.17 -10.61
C THR A 127 13.20 -5.68 -9.18
N VAL A 128 12.56 -6.39 -8.24
CA VAL A 128 12.77 -6.12 -6.80
C VAL A 128 14.21 -6.53 -6.43
N PRO A 129 15.03 -5.61 -5.88
CA PRO A 129 16.42 -5.91 -5.51
C PRO A 129 16.47 -6.98 -4.42
N ALA A 130 17.44 -7.90 -4.52
CA ALA A 130 17.60 -8.97 -3.55
C ALA A 130 18.30 -8.51 -2.27
N THR A 131 19.30 -7.61 -2.38
CA THR A 131 20.13 -7.19 -1.24
C THR A 131 19.56 -5.98 -0.51
N LEU A 132 19.90 -5.88 0.77
CA LEU A 132 19.53 -4.75 1.64
C LEU A 132 20.07 -3.43 1.07
N GLU A 133 21.35 -3.38 0.73
CA GLU A 133 22.01 -2.18 0.21
C GLU A 133 21.34 -1.65 -1.06
N ALA A 134 20.99 -2.57 -2.00
CA ALA A 134 20.33 -2.16 -3.24
C ALA A 134 18.90 -1.64 -3.00
N LYS A 135 18.18 -2.14 -1.99
CA LYS A 135 16.87 -1.61 -1.59
C LYS A 135 17.01 -0.20 -1.02
N LEU A 136 17.95 -0.02 -0.07
CA LEU A 136 18.18 1.27 0.58
C LEU A 136 18.66 2.32 -0.43
N MET A 137 19.63 2.02 -1.29
CA MET A 137 20.12 2.94 -2.33
C MET A 137 18.99 3.45 -3.23
N ILE A 138 18.05 2.58 -3.65
CA ILE A 138 16.92 3.01 -4.47
C ILE A 138 15.98 3.91 -3.67
N ILE A 139 15.68 3.58 -2.41
CA ILE A 139 14.80 4.38 -1.57
C ILE A 139 15.43 5.76 -1.31
N GLU A 140 16.72 5.82 -0.98
CA GLU A 140 17.48 7.08 -0.77
C GLU A 140 17.42 7.98 -2.01
N ASP A 141 17.72 7.45 -3.22
CA ASP A 141 17.62 8.19 -4.47
C ASP A 141 16.19 8.74 -4.72
N LEU A 142 15.18 7.97 -4.37
CA LEU A 142 13.77 8.41 -4.50
C LEU A 142 13.38 9.46 -3.46
N ILE A 143 13.90 9.38 -2.22
CA ILE A 143 13.73 10.41 -1.19
C ILE A 143 14.36 11.72 -1.65
N GLU A 144 15.61 11.68 -2.13
CA GLU A 144 16.32 12.86 -2.64
C GLU A 144 15.53 13.55 -3.78
N LYS A 145 15.00 12.78 -4.73
CA LYS A 145 14.17 13.30 -5.83
C LYS A 145 12.87 13.93 -5.31
N ALA A 146 12.20 13.29 -4.37
CA ALA A 146 10.97 13.82 -3.78
C ALA A 146 11.23 15.13 -3.00
N ASN A 147 12.30 15.17 -2.20
CA ASN A 147 12.70 16.36 -1.44
C ASN A 147 13.12 17.50 -2.36
N ALA A 148 13.84 17.22 -3.46
CA ALA A 148 14.18 18.21 -4.49
C ALA A 148 12.95 18.81 -5.18
N ALA A 149 11.80 18.10 -5.14
CA ALA A 149 10.51 18.58 -5.63
C ALA A 149 9.62 19.19 -4.54
N ASP A 150 10.18 19.58 -3.38
CA ASP A 150 9.47 20.17 -2.24
C ASP A 150 8.43 19.23 -1.59
N ILE A 151 8.65 17.92 -1.61
CA ILE A 151 7.80 16.93 -0.92
C ILE A 151 8.55 16.48 0.34
N PRO A 152 8.09 16.85 1.56
CA PRO A 152 8.78 16.54 2.80
C PRO A 152 8.60 15.06 3.21
N ASN A 153 9.53 14.56 4.05
CA ASN A 153 9.60 13.15 4.45
C ASN A 153 8.32 12.62 5.13
N GLU A 154 7.60 13.47 5.89
CA GLU A 154 6.34 13.09 6.56
C GLU A 154 5.25 12.65 5.59
N ARG A 155 5.37 13.03 4.31
CA ARG A 155 4.44 12.65 3.24
C ARG A 155 4.92 11.47 2.41
N LEU A 156 6.09 10.93 2.72
CA LEU A 156 6.70 9.80 2.00
C LEU A 156 6.52 8.50 2.77
N PHE A 157 6.28 7.41 2.02
CA PHE A 157 6.16 6.06 2.52
C PHE A 157 7.15 5.16 1.77
N ALA A 158 8.21 4.72 2.42
CA ALA A 158 9.17 3.79 1.83
C ALA A 158 8.61 2.37 1.78
N ASP A 159 8.54 1.77 0.59
CA ASP A 159 8.22 0.35 0.38
C ASP A 159 9.50 -0.40 0.00
N PRO A 160 10.09 -1.20 0.90
CA PRO A 160 11.27 -2.02 0.60
C PRO A 160 10.97 -3.15 -0.39
N SER A 161 9.75 -3.28 -0.85
CA SER A 161 9.23 -4.30 -1.74
C SER A 161 9.42 -5.73 -1.21
N VAL A 162 8.34 -6.46 -1.09
CA VAL A 162 8.37 -7.87 -0.69
C VAL A 162 7.99 -8.77 -1.87
N VAL A 163 8.64 -9.93 -1.93
CA VAL A 163 8.33 -11.02 -2.85
C VAL A 163 7.71 -12.18 -2.07
N HIS A 164 7.13 -13.16 -2.79
CA HIS A 164 6.57 -14.31 -2.09
C HIS A 164 7.64 -15.24 -1.52
N ILE A 165 7.40 -15.79 -0.34
CA ILE A 165 8.35 -16.61 0.42
C ILE A 165 8.84 -17.85 -0.35
N GLY A 166 8.01 -18.41 -1.20
CA GLY A 166 8.35 -19.60 -2.02
C GLY A 166 9.12 -19.31 -3.30
N LYS A 167 9.50 -18.05 -3.59
CA LYS A 167 10.29 -17.68 -4.75
C LYS A 167 11.78 -17.83 -4.41
N GLY A 168 12.58 -18.65 -5.12
CA GLY A 168 14.02 -18.72 -5.06
C GLY A 168 14.68 -18.22 -3.76
N ASN A 169 15.11 -16.96 -3.78
CA ASN A 169 15.67 -16.24 -2.63
C ASN A 169 14.62 -15.44 -1.82
N GLY A 170 13.36 -15.87 -1.83
CA GLY A 170 12.26 -15.16 -1.16
C GLY A 170 12.50 -14.91 0.33
N GLN A 171 13.12 -15.86 1.05
CA GLN A 171 13.44 -15.70 2.47
C GLN A 171 14.42 -14.55 2.71
N GLU A 172 15.45 -14.42 1.89
CA GLU A 172 16.43 -13.33 1.94
C GLU A 172 15.75 -11.98 1.66
N HIS A 173 14.91 -11.89 0.63
CA HIS A 173 14.13 -10.69 0.34
C HIS A 173 13.25 -10.25 1.52
N LEU A 174 12.63 -11.19 2.22
CA LEU A 174 11.74 -10.91 3.36
C LEU A 174 12.52 -10.43 4.59
N MET A 175 13.70 -11.03 4.84
CA MET A 175 14.61 -10.58 5.88
C MET A 175 15.13 -9.15 5.57
N ASN A 176 15.61 -8.92 4.35
CA ASN A 176 16.12 -7.62 3.93
C ASN A 176 15.03 -6.52 3.92
N ALA A 177 13.76 -6.87 3.70
CA ALA A 177 12.65 -5.92 3.85
C ALA A 177 12.44 -5.50 5.31
N HIS A 178 12.55 -6.43 6.26
CA HIS A 178 12.51 -6.13 7.69
C HIS A 178 13.68 -5.21 8.08
N GLU A 179 14.90 -5.56 7.73
CA GLU A 179 16.10 -4.77 8.02
C GLU A 179 16.05 -3.38 7.37
N SER A 180 15.48 -3.27 6.15
CA SER A 180 15.27 -1.97 5.51
C SER A 180 14.36 -1.06 6.32
N ILE A 181 13.26 -1.58 6.88
CA ILE A 181 12.33 -0.80 7.70
C ILE A 181 13.03 -0.30 8.97
N ASP A 182 13.75 -1.19 9.66
CA ASP A 182 14.49 -0.88 10.88
C ASP A 182 15.52 0.23 10.62
N MET A 183 16.36 0.06 9.60
CA MET A 183 17.38 1.05 9.23
C MET A 183 16.78 2.39 8.79
N LEU A 184 15.70 2.40 8.01
CA LEU A 184 15.05 3.65 7.58
C LEU A 184 14.50 4.45 8.76
N ASN A 185 13.96 3.76 9.77
CA ASN A 185 13.47 4.40 10.99
C ASN A 185 14.60 5.05 11.82
N GLU A 186 15.82 4.50 11.76
CA GLU A 186 16.96 5.01 12.51
C GLU A 186 17.78 6.07 11.76
N MET A 187 17.91 5.93 10.43
CA MET A 187 18.89 6.69 9.64
C MET A 187 18.32 7.94 8.96
N VAL A 188 17.00 7.98 8.72
CA VAL A 188 16.36 9.08 7.96
C VAL A 188 15.85 10.17 8.91
N ASP A 189 16.37 11.39 8.77
CA ASP A 189 15.98 12.56 9.59
C ASP A 189 15.63 13.76 8.68
N PRO A 190 14.44 14.37 8.78
CA PRO A 190 13.29 13.90 9.58
C PRO A 190 12.77 12.52 9.14
N PRO A 191 12.12 11.77 10.05
CA PRO A 191 11.76 10.37 9.79
C PRO A 191 10.76 10.24 8.63
N ILE A 192 10.86 9.13 7.90
CA ILE A 192 9.97 8.74 6.82
C ILE A 192 9.01 7.65 7.30
N ASN A 193 7.80 7.59 6.74
CA ASN A 193 6.92 6.44 6.97
C ASN A 193 7.37 5.23 6.14
N THR A 194 6.91 4.04 6.54
CA THR A 194 7.15 2.80 5.81
C THR A 194 5.84 2.11 5.46
N ALA A 195 5.75 1.48 4.29
CA ALA A 195 4.56 0.75 3.84
C ALA A 195 4.94 -0.55 3.15
N VAL A 196 4.16 -1.62 3.37
CA VAL A 196 4.42 -2.93 2.74
C VAL A 196 3.13 -3.60 2.29
N TRP A 197 3.16 -4.21 1.09
CA TRP A 197 2.13 -5.10 0.56
C TRP A 197 2.22 -6.49 1.18
N ILE A 198 1.55 -6.72 2.29
CA ILE A 198 1.59 -8.00 3.01
C ILE A 198 1.02 -9.15 2.17
N SER A 199 0.01 -8.91 1.34
CA SER A 199 -0.57 -9.94 0.48
C SER A 199 0.43 -10.60 -0.48
N ASN A 200 1.55 -9.95 -0.78
CA ASN A 200 2.60 -10.49 -1.67
C ASN A 200 3.37 -11.65 -1.05
N VAL A 201 3.59 -11.66 0.28
CA VAL A 201 4.42 -12.69 0.94
C VAL A 201 3.89 -14.11 0.74
N ALA A 202 2.56 -14.26 0.74
CA ALA A 202 1.88 -15.56 0.65
C ALA A 202 1.39 -15.90 -0.76
N MET A 203 1.82 -15.13 -1.79
CA MET A 203 1.41 -15.37 -3.16
C MET A 203 1.87 -16.76 -3.64
N GLY A 204 0.98 -17.49 -4.32
CA GLY A 204 1.28 -18.85 -4.80
C GLY A 204 1.18 -19.96 -3.75
N LEU A 205 1.07 -19.65 -2.44
CA LEU A 205 0.91 -20.66 -1.41
C LEU A 205 -0.49 -21.29 -1.42
N PRO A 206 -0.65 -22.51 -0.87
CA PRO A 206 -1.96 -23.11 -0.62
C PRO A 206 -2.84 -22.22 0.27
N LYS A 207 -4.16 -22.19 -0.02
CA LYS A 207 -5.10 -21.34 0.74
C LYS A 207 -5.05 -21.58 2.26
N SER A 208 -4.82 -22.82 2.69
CA SER A 208 -4.79 -23.23 4.10
C SER A 208 -3.66 -22.59 4.93
N VAL A 209 -2.62 -22.05 4.28
CA VAL A 209 -1.47 -21.45 4.98
C VAL A 209 -1.29 -19.97 4.69
N LYS A 210 -2.02 -19.41 3.70
CA LYS A 210 -1.83 -18.01 3.27
C LYS A 210 -2.03 -17.00 4.38
N SER A 211 -3.15 -17.10 5.08
CA SER A 211 -3.53 -16.17 6.16
C SER A 211 -2.51 -16.23 7.29
N PHE A 212 -2.10 -17.44 7.68
CA PHE A 212 -1.09 -17.64 8.72
C PHE A 212 0.28 -17.05 8.35
N VAL A 213 0.75 -17.28 7.11
CA VAL A 213 2.03 -16.70 6.64
C VAL A 213 1.95 -15.18 6.58
N ALA A 214 0.85 -14.63 6.08
CA ALA A 214 0.66 -13.18 5.95
C ALA A 214 0.57 -12.49 7.32
N SER A 215 -0.22 -13.03 8.26
CA SER A 215 -0.38 -12.46 9.61
C SER A 215 0.91 -12.55 10.43
N THR A 216 1.64 -13.67 10.31
CA THR A 216 2.95 -13.85 10.97
C THR A 216 3.98 -12.86 10.42
N TYR A 217 4.05 -12.69 9.10
CA TYR A 217 4.99 -11.76 8.49
C TYR A 217 4.64 -10.29 8.79
N LEU A 218 3.36 -9.95 8.84
CA LEU A 218 2.90 -8.64 9.29
C LEU A 218 3.39 -8.34 10.72
N SER A 219 3.26 -9.29 11.64
CA SER A 219 3.74 -9.16 13.02
C SER A 219 5.27 -8.99 13.08
N TYR A 220 6.01 -9.73 12.24
CA TYR A 220 7.46 -9.60 12.12
C TYR A 220 7.88 -8.20 11.66
N LEU A 221 7.25 -7.65 10.62
CA LEU A 221 7.52 -6.29 10.14
C LEU A 221 7.08 -5.21 11.12
N ALA A 222 5.99 -5.46 11.86
CA ALA A 222 5.53 -4.54 12.89
C ALA A 222 6.58 -4.38 14.01
N GLY A 223 7.35 -5.44 14.31
CA GLY A 223 8.49 -5.38 15.25
C GLY A 223 9.62 -4.45 14.79
N ALA A 224 9.84 -4.31 13.48
CA ALA A 224 10.78 -3.35 12.89
C ALA A 224 10.22 -1.92 12.77
N GLY A 225 9.01 -1.65 13.24
CA GLY A 225 8.43 -0.30 13.20
C GLY A 225 7.62 0.04 11.95
N LEU A 226 7.12 -0.96 11.18
CA LEU A 226 6.27 -0.72 10.01
C LEU A 226 5.13 0.26 10.33
N SER A 227 5.01 1.35 9.55
CA SER A 227 4.01 2.41 9.75
C SER A 227 2.66 2.07 9.13
N ALA A 228 2.65 1.51 7.91
CA ALA A 228 1.45 1.17 7.17
C ALA A 228 1.53 -0.23 6.54
N ALA A 229 0.42 -0.95 6.55
CA ALA A 229 0.32 -2.29 5.95
C ALA A 229 -0.83 -2.35 4.95
N MET A 230 -0.54 -2.78 3.72
CA MET A 230 -1.57 -3.11 2.73
C MET A 230 -1.95 -4.57 2.89
N VAL A 231 -3.20 -4.81 3.31
CA VAL A 231 -3.70 -6.12 3.72
C VAL A 231 -5.09 -6.42 3.16
N ASN A 232 -5.42 -7.70 3.12
CA ASN A 232 -6.80 -8.13 2.92
C ASN A 232 -7.57 -8.00 4.24
N VAL A 233 -8.34 -6.92 4.42
CA VAL A 233 -9.12 -6.67 5.64
C VAL A 233 -10.32 -7.63 5.83
N GLN A 234 -10.66 -8.41 4.81
CA GLN A 234 -11.67 -9.46 4.92
C GLN A 234 -11.10 -10.77 5.48
N ASP A 235 -9.78 -10.85 5.67
CA ASP A 235 -9.12 -12.01 6.27
C ASP A 235 -9.08 -11.87 7.81
N PRO A 236 -9.85 -12.68 8.57
CA PRO A 236 -9.95 -12.51 10.01
C PRO A 236 -8.64 -12.79 10.74
N GLU A 237 -7.76 -13.66 10.22
CA GLU A 237 -6.48 -13.97 10.83
C GLU A 237 -5.52 -12.77 10.73
N ILE A 238 -5.51 -12.11 9.59
CA ILE A 238 -4.73 -10.87 9.38
C ILE A 238 -5.27 -9.76 10.30
N MET A 239 -6.58 -9.60 10.38
CA MET A 239 -7.17 -8.53 11.22
C MET A 239 -7.00 -8.80 12.72
N LYS A 240 -6.96 -10.05 13.18
CA LYS A 240 -6.55 -10.40 14.54
C LYS A 240 -5.09 -10.00 14.82
N ALA A 241 -4.18 -10.24 13.88
CA ALA A 241 -2.80 -9.77 14.02
C ALA A 241 -2.72 -8.24 14.06
N VAL A 242 -3.45 -7.52 13.19
CA VAL A 242 -3.56 -6.05 13.22
C VAL A 242 -4.03 -5.56 14.59
N TYR A 243 -5.09 -6.15 15.14
CA TYR A 243 -5.62 -5.80 16.45
C TYR A 243 -4.56 -5.96 17.54
N LEU A 244 -3.88 -7.11 17.60
CA LEU A 244 -2.83 -7.37 18.58
C LEU A 244 -1.64 -6.43 18.43
N ILE A 245 -1.21 -6.12 17.20
CA ILE A 245 -0.14 -5.16 16.94
C ILE A 245 -0.52 -3.77 17.46
N LYS A 246 -1.74 -3.29 17.18
CA LYS A 246 -2.25 -2.01 17.70
C LYS A 246 -2.30 -2.01 19.23
N ALA A 247 -2.73 -3.11 19.84
CA ALA A 247 -2.75 -3.24 21.30
C ALA A 247 -1.33 -3.27 21.93
N PHE A 248 -0.38 -3.99 21.33
CA PHE A 248 1.02 -4.02 21.79
C PHE A 248 1.75 -2.68 21.66
N ARG A 249 1.29 -1.83 20.73
CA ARG A 249 1.82 -0.47 20.55
C ARG A 249 1.07 0.60 21.37
N ASP A 250 0.17 0.19 22.23
CA ASP A 250 -0.69 1.09 23.03
C ASP A 250 -1.54 2.06 22.18
N GLU A 251 -1.85 1.65 20.93
CA GLU A 251 -2.71 2.41 20.02
C GLU A 251 -4.21 2.18 20.33
N ILE A 252 -4.55 1.06 20.96
CA ILE A 252 -5.90 0.70 21.38
C ILE A 252 -5.88 -0.04 22.72
N THR A 253 -7.00 0.00 23.46
CA THR A 253 -7.18 -0.81 24.67
C THR A 253 -7.49 -2.26 24.29
N PHE A 254 -6.73 -3.21 24.85
CA PHE A 254 -6.97 -4.63 24.60
C PHE A 254 -8.26 -5.12 25.30
N ALA A 255 -9.14 -5.76 24.54
CA ALA A 255 -10.32 -6.45 25.02
C ALA A 255 -10.40 -7.87 24.44
N PRO A 256 -10.40 -8.96 25.29
CA PRO A 256 -10.40 -10.34 24.80
C PRO A 256 -11.56 -10.67 23.85
N GLY A 257 -12.71 -10.02 24.03
CA GLY A 257 -13.91 -10.20 23.20
C GLY A 257 -13.73 -9.79 21.73
N ASP A 258 -12.79 -8.88 21.46
CA ASP A 258 -12.54 -8.39 20.08
C ASP A 258 -11.73 -9.38 19.24
N LEU A 259 -11.22 -10.47 19.85
CA LEU A 259 -10.51 -11.55 19.17
C LEU A 259 -11.39 -12.78 18.87
N ALA A 260 -12.63 -12.80 19.37
CA ALA A 260 -13.52 -13.95 19.29
C ALA A 260 -14.13 -14.15 17.88
#